data_5e83693a916907ad4e8286735b9b3cb5
#
_entry.id   5e83693a916907ad4e8286735b9b3cb5
#
_cell.length_a   1.000
_cell.length_b   1.000
_cell.length_c   1.000
_cell.angle_alpha   90.00
_cell.angle_beta   90.00
_cell.angle_gamma   90.00
#
_symmetry.space_group_name_H-M   'P 1'
#
loop_
_entity.id
_entity.type
_entity.pdbx_description
1 polymer ?
#
loop_
_entity_poly.entity_id
_entity_poly.type
_entity_poly.pdbx_seq_one_letter_code
_entity_poly.pdbx_strand_id
1 'polypeptide(L)'
;MPKDIDQQIIDYLLTHTEFTTSDELSSELGVSSKTITRHVGSINKKFSKQIINAKRGQGYKLDYATYLDVANENSQTNSSVKLRREYIVTKLLFAAPNAVMIYDLVNKLYISESVLQTDVKEIGQRLEKWDLKLVRKQRSLRVVGSEKAVRDALIEVVFHLSNATDIDALKNDSDSMNQDDFHMALSQVEIAERTLNGLLPYPYNVNFFAHIYILLSRARKYKLVDASIENEKDLQKEFQNNPEIFSVCQTIITNIREYLHLGENTLKSEAYYLFEYLVTSRFNSFDGVVLGDGELSDKVTDQFVALVSEKLNFIFDDSIRADIRSHILAMISRLKMNISLPNALLNSIKLEYPKVFAATREASAVISEEFSLPQISDDEAGFICLYFVKYYVAARENRVKTYVICTTGIGTSGIISTKIKNAIPEIEIVGMASTFDIEKILDSSSNIELLISTVPLKSEVDVPVEQVSAFFTEKDEQQVKKVVQRIQNEKK
;
A
#
# COMPACT_ATOMS: atom_id res chain seq x y z
N MET A 1 4.08 0.21 -24.99
CA MET A 1 5.44 -0.17 -25.43
C MET A 1 5.83 -1.45 -24.70
N PRO A 2 6.47 -2.44 -25.34
CA PRO A 2 6.95 -3.61 -24.62
C PRO A 2 7.93 -3.14 -23.53
N LYS A 3 7.74 -3.60 -22.29
CA LYS A 3 8.68 -3.32 -21.18
C LYS A 3 10.09 -3.77 -21.60
N ASP A 4 11.10 -2.97 -21.26
CA ASP A 4 12.51 -3.32 -21.44
C ASP A 4 12.80 -4.64 -20.73
N ILE A 5 13.46 -5.58 -21.40
CA ILE A 5 13.79 -6.91 -20.85
C ILE A 5 14.62 -6.77 -19.57
N ASP A 6 15.48 -5.75 -19.44
CA ASP A 6 16.24 -5.45 -18.23
C ASP A 6 15.27 -5.23 -17.05
N GLN A 7 14.20 -4.44 -17.26
CA GLN A 7 13.19 -4.16 -16.23
C GLN A 7 12.37 -5.40 -15.88
N GLN A 8 12.03 -6.23 -16.87
CA GLN A 8 11.28 -7.47 -16.63
C GLN A 8 12.10 -8.47 -15.79
N ILE A 9 13.42 -8.57 -16.03
CA ILE A 9 14.31 -9.42 -15.22
C ILE A 9 14.37 -8.92 -13.78
N ILE A 10 14.52 -7.61 -13.58
CA ILE A 10 14.56 -7.01 -12.24
C ILE A 10 13.22 -7.21 -11.53
N ASP A 11 12.09 -6.92 -12.19
CA ASP A 11 10.73 -7.10 -11.65
C ASP A 11 10.48 -8.55 -11.22
N TYR A 12 10.94 -9.52 -12.02
CA TYR A 12 10.82 -10.94 -11.71
C TYR A 12 11.66 -11.32 -10.48
N LEU A 13 12.94 -10.92 -10.44
CA LEU A 13 13.83 -11.23 -9.33
C LEU A 13 13.48 -10.46 -8.03
N LEU A 14 12.77 -9.35 -8.11
CA LEU A 14 12.20 -8.66 -6.96
C LEU A 14 11.10 -9.47 -6.27
N THR A 15 10.35 -10.24 -7.07
CA THR A 15 9.25 -11.08 -6.56
C THR A 15 9.70 -12.48 -6.13
N HIS A 16 10.93 -12.89 -6.50
CA HIS A 16 11.50 -14.20 -6.22
C HIS A 16 12.76 -14.05 -5.36
N THR A 17 12.60 -14.28 -4.05
CA THR A 17 13.68 -14.09 -3.06
C THR A 17 14.75 -15.18 -3.08
N GLU A 18 14.50 -16.30 -3.78
CA GLU A 18 15.45 -17.41 -3.95
C GLU A 18 16.19 -17.32 -5.28
N PHE A 19 17.29 -18.09 -5.42
CA PHE A 19 17.99 -18.18 -6.70
C PHE A 19 17.07 -18.80 -7.76
N THR A 20 16.92 -18.10 -8.89
CA THR A 20 16.13 -18.52 -10.04
C THR A 20 17.05 -18.88 -11.20
N THR A 21 16.84 -20.04 -11.79
CA THR A 21 17.68 -20.50 -12.91
C THR A 21 17.46 -19.67 -14.17
N SER A 22 18.46 -19.65 -15.06
CA SER A 22 18.32 -18.98 -16.37
C SER A 22 17.19 -19.59 -17.22
N ASP A 23 16.89 -20.86 -17.03
CA ASP A 23 15.83 -21.57 -17.76
C ASP A 23 14.44 -21.22 -17.26
N GLU A 24 14.28 -21.05 -15.95
CA GLU A 24 13.03 -20.51 -15.33
C GLU A 24 12.75 -19.09 -15.81
N LEU A 25 13.76 -18.20 -15.74
CA LEU A 25 13.65 -16.83 -16.25
C LEU A 25 13.35 -16.80 -17.77
N SER A 26 13.98 -17.69 -18.53
CA SER A 26 13.77 -17.84 -19.97
C SER A 26 12.34 -18.24 -20.29
N SER A 27 11.80 -19.20 -19.55
CA SER A 27 10.43 -19.69 -19.72
C SER A 27 9.39 -18.63 -19.39
N GLU A 28 9.60 -17.88 -18.30
CA GLU A 28 8.67 -16.86 -17.84
C GLU A 28 8.67 -15.60 -18.71
N LEU A 29 9.84 -15.16 -19.15
CA LEU A 29 9.99 -13.92 -19.93
C LEU A 29 9.94 -14.15 -21.45
N GLY A 30 9.82 -15.39 -21.91
CA GLY A 30 9.73 -15.72 -23.33
C GLY A 30 10.99 -15.41 -24.14
N VAL A 31 12.19 -15.40 -23.51
CA VAL A 31 13.46 -15.12 -24.15
C VAL A 31 14.48 -16.23 -23.89
N SER A 32 15.55 -16.37 -24.70
CA SER A 32 16.51 -17.44 -24.49
C SER A 32 17.36 -17.25 -23.22
N SER A 33 17.80 -18.37 -22.58
CA SER A 33 18.71 -18.34 -21.40
C SER A 33 20.01 -17.57 -21.69
N LYS A 34 20.50 -17.61 -22.94
CA LYS A 34 21.64 -16.80 -23.38
C LYS A 34 21.31 -15.29 -23.37
N THR A 35 20.09 -14.93 -23.72
CA THR A 35 19.59 -13.56 -23.65
C THR A 35 19.54 -13.09 -22.21
N ILE A 36 18.99 -13.89 -21.28
CA ILE A 36 18.97 -13.62 -19.84
C ILE A 36 20.38 -13.33 -19.32
N THR A 37 21.35 -14.23 -19.59
CA THR A 37 22.73 -14.06 -19.13
C THR A 37 23.36 -12.74 -19.63
N ARG A 38 23.11 -12.39 -20.89
CA ARG A 38 23.61 -11.13 -21.48
C ARG A 38 22.98 -9.91 -20.79
N HIS A 39 21.65 -9.94 -20.56
CA HIS A 39 20.96 -8.83 -19.92
C HIS A 39 21.35 -8.68 -18.45
N VAL A 40 21.53 -9.76 -17.69
CA VAL A 40 22.05 -9.70 -16.30
C VAL A 40 23.43 -9.03 -16.27
N GLY A 41 24.33 -9.38 -17.22
CA GLY A 41 25.63 -8.71 -17.33
C GLY A 41 25.50 -7.22 -17.69
N SER A 42 24.54 -6.85 -18.55
CA SER A 42 24.25 -5.46 -18.90
C SER A 42 23.68 -4.68 -17.70
N ILE A 43 22.73 -5.27 -16.97
CA ILE A 43 22.13 -4.68 -15.77
C ILE A 43 23.22 -4.35 -14.74
N ASN A 44 24.06 -5.32 -14.36
CA ASN A 44 25.14 -5.09 -13.40
C ASN A 44 26.13 -3.99 -13.86
N LYS A 45 26.42 -3.91 -15.16
CA LYS A 45 27.24 -2.83 -15.71
C LYS A 45 26.55 -1.47 -15.65
N LYS A 46 25.26 -1.41 -15.98
CA LYS A 46 24.47 -0.18 -15.99
C LYS A 46 24.33 0.43 -14.58
N PHE A 47 24.25 -0.42 -13.57
CA PHE A 47 24.18 0.01 -12.18
C PHE A 47 25.55 0.23 -11.52
N SER A 48 26.66 0.01 -12.23
CA SER A 48 28.04 0.15 -11.71
C SER A 48 28.34 -0.65 -10.44
N LYS A 49 27.44 -1.53 -10.01
CA LYS A 49 27.54 -2.46 -8.89
C LYS A 49 26.88 -3.78 -9.27
N GLN A 50 27.27 -4.85 -8.59
CA GLN A 50 26.71 -6.18 -8.83
C GLN A 50 25.38 -6.34 -8.04
N ILE A 51 24.28 -5.85 -8.64
CA ILE A 51 22.95 -5.95 -8.02
C ILE A 51 22.28 -7.31 -8.25
N ILE A 52 22.70 -8.08 -9.26
CA ILE A 52 22.25 -9.44 -9.51
C ILE A 52 23.43 -10.39 -9.31
N ASN A 53 23.32 -11.22 -8.27
CA ASN A 53 24.29 -12.24 -7.95
C ASN A 53 24.03 -13.50 -8.78
N ALA A 54 25.08 -14.07 -9.38
CA ALA A 54 25.03 -15.32 -10.12
C ALA A 54 25.74 -16.42 -9.34
N LYS A 55 25.09 -17.56 -9.11
CA LYS A 55 25.67 -18.72 -8.45
C LYS A 55 25.58 -19.93 -9.37
N ARG A 56 26.75 -20.54 -9.65
CA ARG A 56 26.85 -21.68 -10.58
C ARG A 56 25.93 -22.84 -10.12
N GLY A 57 25.05 -23.30 -11.01
CA GLY A 57 24.10 -24.36 -10.75
C GLY A 57 22.84 -23.95 -9.97
N GLN A 58 22.74 -22.70 -9.49
CA GLN A 58 21.57 -22.19 -8.80
C GLN A 58 20.87 -21.05 -9.56
N GLY A 59 21.59 -20.32 -10.42
CA GLY A 59 21.03 -19.25 -11.22
C GLY A 59 21.31 -17.84 -10.67
N TYR A 60 20.32 -16.98 -10.71
CA TYR A 60 20.40 -15.54 -10.42
C TYR A 60 19.52 -15.17 -9.22
N LYS A 61 20.00 -14.24 -8.41
CA LYS A 61 19.27 -13.66 -7.29
C LYS A 61 19.58 -12.17 -7.20
N LEU A 62 18.56 -11.33 -6.99
CA LEU A 62 18.75 -9.91 -6.75
C LEU A 62 19.33 -9.69 -5.34
N ASP A 63 20.41 -8.94 -5.25
CA ASP A 63 20.87 -8.38 -3.98
C ASP A 63 20.08 -7.11 -3.70
N TYR A 64 19.02 -7.27 -2.90
CA TYR A 64 18.06 -6.21 -2.64
C TYR A 64 18.68 -5.01 -1.92
N ALA A 65 19.58 -5.24 -0.98
CA ALA A 65 20.27 -4.16 -0.26
C ALA A 65 21.13 -3.33 -1.21
N THR A 66 21.96 -4.01 -2.01
CA THR A 66 22.80 -3.35 -3.03
C THR A 66 21.94 -2.66 -4.10
N TYR A 67 20.82 -3.26 -4.51
CA TYR A 67 19.88 -2.65 -5.45
C TYR A 67 19.27 -1.35 -4.90
N LEU A 68 18.82 -1.34 -3.63
CA LEU A 68 18.29 -0.13 -2.98
C LEU A 68 19.36 0.97 -2.85
N ASP A 69 20.58 0.61 -2.44
CA ASP A 69 21.68 1.58 -2.31
C ASP A 69 21.99 2.26 -3.66
N VAL A 70 22.05 1.48 -4.74
CA VAL A 70 22.34 2.01 -6.07
C VAL A 70 21.12 2.69 -6.70
N ALA A 71 19.92 2.23 -6.43
CA ALA A 71 18.71 2.93 -6.80
C ALA A 71 18.66 4.30 -6.11
N ASN A 72 19.11 4.41 -4.86
CA ASN A 72 19.23 5.66 -4.12
C ASN A 72 20.39 6.53 -4.66
N GLU A 73 21.55 5.98 -5.04
CA GLU A 73 22.67 6.73 -5.66
C GLU A 73 22.33 7.25 -7.08
N ASN A 74 21.67 6.43 -7.92
CA ASN A 74 21.15 6.85 -9.23
C ASN A 74 19.92 7.79 -9.09
N SER A 75 19.24 7.76 -7.94
CA SER A 75 18.16 8.69 -7.64
C SER A 75 18.67 10.11 -7.36
N GLN A 76 19.96 10.35 -7.05
CA GLN A 76 20.44 11.73 -6.81
C GLN A 76 20.42 12.60 -8.08
N THR A 77 20.73 12.09 -9.25
CA THR A 77 20.58 12.84 -10.52
C THR A 77 19.15 12.83 -11.03
N ASN A 78 18.43 11.71 -10.92
CA ASN A 78 16.99 11.64 -11.19
C ASN A 78 16.16 12.32 -10.11
N SER A 79 16.60 12.34 -8.83
CA SER A 79 15.91 13.03 -7.75
C SER A 79 15.92 14.53 -7.95
N SER A 80 17.00 15.12 -8.49
CA SER A 80 17.05 16.56 -8.77
C SER A 80 16.04 16.96 -9.86
N VAL A 81 15.84 16.14 -10.89
CA VAL A 81 14.83 16.37 -11.95
C VAL A 81 13.42 16.13 -11.39
N LYS A 82 13.23 15.06 -10.62
CA LYS A 82 11.96 14.73 -9.98
C LYS A 82 11.55 15.83 -9.00
N LEU A 83 12.42 16.19 -8.07
CA LEU A 83 12.17 17.26 -7.08
C LEU A 83 11.88 18.60 -7.76
N ARG A 84 12.59 18.94 -8.83
CA ARG A 84 12.34 20.14 -9.60
C ARG A 84 10.94 20.12 -10.24
N ARG A 85 10.55 19.02 -10.88
CA ARG A 85 9.21 18.86 -11.46
C ARG A 85 8.11 18.89 -10.40
N GLU A 86 8.33 18.26 -9.25
CA GLU A 86 7.41 18.34 -8.12
C GLU A 86 7.26 19.78 -7.60
N TYR A 87 8.36 20.52 -7.46
CA TYR A 87 8.30 21.93 -7.10
C TYR A 87 7.48 22.75 -8.12
N ILE A 88 7.71 22.54 -9.42
CA ILE A 88 7.00 23.28 -10.49
C ILE A 88 5.50 22.96 -10.45
N VAL A 89 5.12 21.67 -10.40
CA VAL A 89 3.71 21.26 -10.38
C VAL A 89 3.01 21.76 -9.13
N THR A 90 3.62 21.65 -7.96
CA THR A 90 3.09 22.18 -6.69
C THR A 90 2.85 23.70 -6.79
N LYS A 91 3.85 24.44 -7.29
CA LYS A 91 3.74 25.90 -7.46
C LYS A 91 2.62 26.29 -8.40
N LEU A 92 2.46 25.57 -9.52
CA LEU A 92 1.41 25.82 -10.51
C LEU A 92 0.02 25.48 -9.95
N LEU A 93 -0.12 24.35 -9.24
CA LEU A 93 -1.39 23.94 -8.63
C LEU A 93 -1.82 24.91 -7.52
N PHE A 94 -0.91 25.31 -6.63
CA PHE A 94 -1.23 26.32 -5.62
C PHE A 94 -1.60 27.69 -6.23
N ALA A 95 -1.05 28.04 -7.39
CA ALA A 95 -1.38 29.28 -8.09
C ALA A 95 -2.69 29.22 -8.90
N ALA A 96 -3.17 28.03 -9.26
CA ALA A 96 -4.35 27.86 -10.11
C ALA A 96 -5.59 28.61 -9.55
N PRO A 97 -6.41 29.26 -10.37
CA PRO A 97 -6.32 29.40 -11.83
C PRO A 97 -5.35 30.51 -12.29
N ASN A 98 -4.63 31.18 -11.38
CA ASN A 98 -3.73 32.28 -11.70
C ASN A 98 -2.46 31.75 -12.39
N ALA A 99 -1.81 32.65 -13.15
CA ALA A 99 -0.62 32.29 -13.90
C ALA A 99 0.65 32.48 -13.06
N VAL A 100 1.63 31.60 -13.26
CA VAL A 100 2.99 31.69 -12.73
C VAL A 100 3.91 32.17 -13.87
N MET A 101 4.77 33.16 -13.60
CA MET A 101 5.70 33.67 -14.59
C MET A 101 6.84 32.68 -14.82
N ILE A 102 7.18 32.42 -16.09
CA ILE A 102 8.31 31.54 -16.46
C ILE A 102 9.62 32.04 -15.87
N TYR A 103 9.82 33.35 -15.86
CA TYR A 103 11.00 33.99 -15.29
C TYR A 103 11.20 33.64 -13.80
N ASP A 104 10.14 33.60 -13.00
CA ASP A 104 10.21 33.26 -11.58
C ASP A 104 10.65 31.80 -11.36
N LEU A 105 10.15 30.88 -12.20
CA LEU A 105 10.52 29.46 -12.15
C LEU A 105 11.98 29.24 -12.57
N VAL A 106 12.39 29.86 -13.69
CA VAL A 106 13.75 29.73 -14.24
C VAL A 106 14.78 30.27 -13.25
N ASN A 107 14.54 31.45 -12.68
CA ASN A 107 15.45 32.05 -11.69
C ASN A 107 15.50 31.27 -10.37
N LYS A 108 14.34 30.87 -9.84
CA LYS A 108 14.29 30.13 -8.56
C LYS A 108 14.98 28.77 -8.65
N LEU A 109 14.90 28.13 -9.81
CA LEU A 109 15.43 26.76 -10.01
C LEU A 109 16.80 26.75 -10.68
N TYR A 110 17.33 27.92 -11.07
CA TYR A 110 18.61 28.08 -11.76
C TYR A 110 18.70 27.18 -13.03
N ILE A 111 17.62 27.12 -13.81
CA ILE A 111 17.55 26.32 -15.06
C ILE A 111 17.37 27.18 -16.30
N SER A 112 17.64 26.62 -17.47
CA SER A 112 17.33 27.28 -18.75
C SER A 112 15.84 27.14 -19.12
N GLU A 113 15.33 28.02 -19.98
CA GLU A 113 13.97 27.90 -20.50
C GLU A 113 13.76 26.59 -21.29
N SER A 114 14.80 26.06 -21.94
CA SER A 114 14.73 24.77 -22.66
C SER A 114 14.52 23.59 -21.72
N VAL A 115 15.17 23.59 -20.55
CA VAL A 115 14.95 22.59 -19.48
C VAL A 115 13.54 22.70 -18.96
N LEU A 116 13.06 23.93 -18.67
CA LEU A 116 11.69 24.14 -18.22
C LEU A 116 10.67 23.66 -19.25
N GLN A 117 10.91 23.85 -20.55
CA GLN A 117 10.01 23.35 -21.60
C GLN A 117 9.85 21.82 -21.57
N THR A 118 10.94 21.10 -21.33
CA THR A 118 10.89 19.64 -21.18
C THR A 118 10.07 19.25 -19.96
N ASP A 119 10.31 19.89 -18.83
CA ASP A 119 9.57 19.62 -17.59
C ASP A 119 8.08 19.96 -17.73
N VAL A 120 7.74 21.08 -18.38
CA VAL A 120 6.35 21.50 -18.63
C VAL A 120 5.58 20.46 -19.47
N LYS A 121 6.24 19.84 -20.44
CA LYS A 121 5.61 18.78 -21.24
C LYS A 121 5.24 17.56 -20.38
N GLU A 122 6.16 17.10 -19.57
CA GLU A 122 5.94 15.96 -18.68
C GLU A 122 4.88 16.27 -17.59
N ILE A 123 4.95 17.48 -17.02
CA ILE A 123 3.96 17.94 -16.03
C ILE A 123 2.58 18.03 -16.68
N GLY A 124 2.48 18.53 -17.93
CA GLY A 124 1.23 18.59 -18.65
C GLY A 124 0.57 17.22 -18.82
N GLN A 125 1.34 16.20 -19.21
CA GLN A 125 0.85 14.82 -19.31
C GLN A 125 0.39 14.27 -17.97
N ARG A 126 1.12 14.57 -16.89
CA ARG A 126 0.74 14.14 -15.55
C ARG A 126 -0.57 14.79 -15.06
N LEU A 127 -0.79 16.07 -15.38
CA LEU A 127 -1.99 16.80 -14.99
C LEU A 127 -3.26 16.28 -15.66
N GLU A 128 -3.16 15.65 -16.83
CA GLU A 128 -4.29 15.02 -17.52
C GLU A 128 -4.95 13.92 -16.67
N LYS A 129 -4.21 13.28 -15.75
CA LYS A 129 -4.74 12.29 -14.81
C LYS A 129 -5.90 12.85 -13.95
N TRP A 130 -5.88 14.15 -13.65
CA TRP A 130 -6.90 14.84 -12.86
C TRP A 130 -7.82 15.71 -13.72
N ASP A 131 -7.88 15.47 -15.05
CA ASP A 131 -8.61 16.34 -15.99
C ASP A 131 -8.19 17.82 -15.92
N LEU A 132 -6.92 18.06 -15.59
CA LEU A 132 -6.30 19.38 -15.54
C LEU A 132 -5.47 19.63 -16.80
N LYS A 133 -5.50 20.89 -17.30
CA LYS A 133 -4.73 21.31 -18.47
C LYS A 133 -3.69 22.34 -18.08
N LEU A 134 -2.44 22.14 -18.54
CA LEU A 134 -1.38 23.15 -18.43
C LEU A 134 -1.39 24.04 -19.67
N VAL A 135 -1.68 25.31 -19.47
CA VAL A 135 -1.75 26.30 -20.55
C VAL A 135 -0.60 27.28 -20.46
N ARG A 136 0.17 27.40 -21.54
CA ARG A 136 1.21 28.43 -21.70
C ARG A 136 0.62 29.63 -22.48
N LYS A 137 0.71 30.82 -21.89
CA LYS A 137 0.33 32.07 -22.57
C LYS A 137 1.47 33.07 -22.40
N GLN A 138 2.05 33.50 -23.52
CA GLN A 138 3.21 34.41 -23.55
C GLN A 138 4.34 33.86 -22.66
N ARG A 139 4.68 34.56 -21.56
CA ARG A 139 5.77 34.22 -20.58
C ARG A 139 5.22 33.66 -19.27
N SER A 140 4.06 33.06 -19.30
CA SER A 140 3.43 32.50 -18.11
C SER A 140 2.86 31.12 -18.34
N LEU A 141 2.71 30.35 -17.26
CA LEU A 141 2.11 29.04 -17.20
C LEU A 141 0.93 29.08 -16.20
N ARG A 142 -0.17 28.42 -16.54
CA ARG A 142 -1.31 28.26 -15.62
C ARG A 142 -1.94 26.89 -15.74
N VAL A 143 -2.47 26.38 -14.67
CA VAL A 143 -3.31 25.18 -14.64
C VAL A 143 -4.78 25.59 -14.75
N VAL A 144 -5.53 24.88 -15.59
CA VAL A 144 -6.95 25.13 -15.85
C VAL A 144 -7.71 23.81 -15.62
N GLY A 145 -8.79 23.86 -14.87
CA GLY A 145 -9.68 22.76 -14.53
C GLY A 145 -10.62 23.14 -13.40
N SER A 146 -11.38 22.17 -12.87
CA SER A 146 -12.26 22.40 -11.72
C SER A 146 -11.45 22.60 -10.44
N GLU A 147 -12.03 23.32 -9.46
CA GLU A 147 -11.40 23.52 -8.15
C GLU A 147 -11.16 22.18 -7.43
N LYS A 148 -12.14 21.26 -7.52
CA LYS A 148 -12.00 19.90 -6.97
C LYS A 148 -10.79 19.18 -7.56
N ALA A 149 -10.66 19.16 -8.87
CA ALA A 149 -9.53 18.52 -9.57
C ALA A 149 -8.17 19.12 -9.15
N VAL A 150 -8.10 20.44 -8.96
CA VAL A 150 -6.88 21.11 -8.47
C VAL A 150 -6.53 20.66 -7.04
N ARG A 151 -7.52 20.52 -6.16
CA ARG A 151 -7.31 20.05 -4.78
C ARG A 151 -6.90 18.59 -4.73
N ASP A 152 -7.56 17.73 -5.48
CA ASP A 152 -7.23 16.30 -5.57
C ASP A 152 -5.77 16.12 -6.05
N ALA A 153 -5.37 16.89 -7.07
CA ALA A 153 -3.98 16.89 -7.53
C ALA A 153 -3.00 17.42 -6.48
N LEU A 154 -3.35 18.47 -5.72
CA LEU A 154 -2.52 19.03 -4.65
C LEU A 154 -2.32 18.01 -3.52
N ILE A 155 -3.37 17.33 -3.10
CA ILE A 155 -3.30 16.30 -2.07
C ILE A 155 -2.34 15.20 -2.50
N GLU A 156 -2.52 14.64 -3.69
CA GLU A 156 -1.63 13.58 -4.17
C GLU A 156 -0.18 14.05 -4.28
N VAL A 157 0.06 15.25 -4.81
CA VAL A 157 1.41 15.80 -4.95
C VAL A 157 2.06 16.05 -3.58
N VAL A 158 1.35 16.65 -2.62
CA VAL A 158 1.87 16.92 -1.27
C VAL A 158 2.21 15.61 -0.55
N PHE A 159 1.35 14.59 -0.63
CA PHE A 159 1.60 13.29 0.00
C PHE A 159 2.76 12.53 -0.65
N HIS A 160 2.86 12.55 -1.98
CA HIS A 160 3.99 11.88 -2.66
C HIS A 160 5.33 12.56 -2.38
N LEU A 161 5.35 13.86 -2.07
CA LEU A 161 6.58 14.56 -1.71
C LEU A 161 7.06 14.17 -0.30
N SER A 162 6.14 13.95 0.63
CA SER A 162 6.51 13.80 2.04
C SER A 162 6.74 12.35 2.47
N ASN A 163 6.22 11.33 1.74
CA ASN A 163 6.10 9.96 2.26
C ASN A 163 5.63 9.94 3.74
N ALA A 164 4.90 10.99 4.12
CA ALA A 164 4.56 11.24 5.51
C ALA A 164 3.48 10.26 5.96
N THR A 165 3.83 9.47 6.95
CA THR A 165 2.90 8.57 7.64
C THR A 165 2.29 9.23 8.87
N ASP A 166 2.73 10.48 9.16
CA ASP A 166 2.24 11.26 10.26
C ASP A 166 2.38 12.78 9.97
N ILE A 167 1.61 13.61 10.69
CA ILE A 167 1.60 15.09 10.51
C ILE A 167 2.94 15.71 10.92
N ASP A 168 3.62 15.18 11.93
CA ASP A 168 4.92 15.70 12.38
C ASP A 168 6.02 15.49 11.34
N ALA A 169 5.93 14.40 10.56
CA ALA A 169 6.83 14.17 9.42
C ALA A 169 6.66 15.25 8.33
N LEU A 170 5.44 15.74 8.10
CA LEU A 170 5.17 16.86 7.18
C LEU A 170 5.86 18.16 7.63
N LYS A 171 6.01 18.39 8.93
CA LYS A 171 6.64 19.59 9.48
C LYS A 171 8.13 19.66 9.16
N ASN A 172 8.82 18.54 9.18
CA ASN A 172 10.25 18.46 8.94
C ASN A 172 10.65 18.65 7.47
N ASP A 173 9.72 18.33 6.55
CA ASP A 173 9.94 18.42 5.09
C ASP A 173 9.58 19.81 4.51
N SER A 174 9.18 20.77 5.35
CA SER A 174 8.41 21.94 4.95
C SER A 174 9.16 23.28 4.96
N ASP A 175 10.37 23.38 4.41
CA ASP A 175 10.98 24.70 4.07
C ASP A 175 10.09 25.56 3.13
N SER A 176 9.04 24.98 2.55
CA SER A 176 8.10 25.63 1.63
C SER A 176 6.71 25.90 2.22
N MET A 177 6.38 25.36 3.40
CA MET A 177 5.09 25.54 4.06
C MET A 177 5.05 26.80 4.95
N ASN A 178 3.92 27.49 4.94
CA ASN A 178 3.69 28.58 5.90
C ASN A 178 3.44 27.96 7.28
N GLN A 179 4.29 28.29 8.24
CA GLN A 179 4.24 27.70 9.60
C GLN A 179 2.97 28.08 10.37
N ASP A 180 2.47 29.31 10.20
CA ASP A 180 1.25 29.76 10.86
C ASP A 180 0.03 29.00 10.32
N ASP A 181 -0.05 28.82 8.99
CA ASP A 181 -1.10 28.02 8.35
C ASP A 181 -0.99 26.55 8.75
N PHE A 182 0.23 26.02 8.94
CA PHE A 182 0.47 24.67 9.43
C PHE A 182 -0.11 24.47 10.84
N HIS A 183 0.24 25.36 11.77
CA HIS A 183 -0.26 25.29 13.14
C HIS A 183 -1.78 25.51 13.21
N MET A 184 -2.31 26.41 12.38
CA MET A 184 -3.74 26.59 12.26
C MET A 184 -4.44 25.34 11.78
N ALA A 185 -3.93 24.68 10.72
CA ALA A 185 -4.50 23.44 10.20
C ALA A 185 -4.47 22.32 11.24
N LEU A 186 -3.33 22.16 11.95
CA LEU A 186 -3.19 21.16 13.01
C LEU A 186 -4.19 21.36 14.13
N SER A 187 -4.38 22.61 14.58
CA SER A 187 -5.35 22.93 15.64
C SER A 187 -6.79 22.58 15.24
N GLN A 188 -7.14 22.67 13.94
CA GLN A 188 -8.47 22.29 13.48
C GLN A 188 -8.68 20.76 13.47
N VAL A 189 -7.64 19.97 13.17
CA VAL A 189 -7.69 18.51 13.33
C VAL A 189 -7.93 18.16 14.79
N GLU A 190 -7.19 18.75 15.71
CA GLU A 190 -7.37 18.52 17.15
C GLU A 190 -8.76 18.96 17.66
N ILE A 191 -9.36 20.01 17.10
CA ILE A 191 -10.74 20.41 17.41
C ILE A 191 -11.71 19.34 16.95
N ALA A 192 -11.55 18.80 15.74
CA ALA A 192 -12.41 17.73 15.25
C ALA A 192 -12.33 16.49 16.16
N GLU A 193 -11.12 16.05 16.50
CA GLU A 193 -10.89 14.87 17.36
C GLU A 193 -11.47 15.07 18.76
N ARG A 194 -11.28 16.22 19.37
CA ARG A 194 -11.84 16.53 20.72
C ARG A 194 -13.36 16.63 20.71
N THR A 195 -13.94 17.29 19.72
CA THR A 195 -15.39 17.52 19.66
C THR A 195 -16.13 16.23 19.37
N LEU A 196 -15.57 15.37 18.50
CA LEU A 196 -16.14 14.07 18.16
C LEU A 196 -15.72 12.96 19.14
N ASN A 197 -14.92 13.31 20.18
CA ASN A 197 -14.42 12.36 21.18
C ASN A 197 -13.79 11.10 20.54
N GLY A 198 -13.04 11.28 19.45
CA GLY A 198 -12.41 10.19 18.70
C GLY A 198 -11.17 10.66 17.97
N LEU A 199 -10.13 9.82 17.94
CA LEU A 199 -8.91 10.09 17.19
C LEU A 199 -9.06 9.66 15.73
N LEU A 200 -8.54 10.47 14.83
CA LEU A 200 -8.38 10.14 13.42
C LEU A 200 -7.08 9.37 13.22
N PRO A 201 -7.12 8.05 12.99
CA PRO A 201 -5.89 7.31 12.72
C PRO A 201 -5.33 7.66 11.33
N TYR A 202 -4.06 7.31 11.09
CA TYR A 202 -3.52 7.30 9.74
C TYR A 202 -4.35 6.38 8.82
N PRO A 203 -4.66 6.77 7.58
CA PRO A 203 -4.25 7.99 6.87
C PRO A 203 -5.20 9.19 7.03
N TYR A 204 -6.28 9.06 7.77
CA TYR A 204 -7.36 10.05 7.81
C TYR A 204 -6.94 11.38 8.42
N ASN A 205 -6.13 11.35 9.49
CA ASN A 205 -5.59 12.55 10.14
C ASN A 205 -4.73 13.38 9.18
N VAL A 206 -3.80 12.74 8.48
CA VAL A 206 -2.90 13.40 7.53
C VAL A 206 -3.68 13.96 6.33
N ASN A 207 -4.65 13.19 5.83
CA ASN A 207 -5.49 13.62 4.73
C ASN A 207 -6.37 14.82 5.11
N PHE A 208 -7.02 14.77 6.26
CA PHE A 208 -7.86 15.87 6.75
C PHE A 208 -7.03 17.12 7.00
N PHE A 209 -5.86 16.98 7.63
CA PHE A 209 -4.89 18.07 7.77
C PHE A 209 -4.53 18.69 6.41
N ALA A 210 -4.22 17.88 5.41
CA ALA A 210 -3.86 18.36 4.08
C ALA A 210 -4.97 19.19 3.43
N HIS A 211 -6.23 18.74 3.55
CA HIS A 211 -7.38 19.50 3.05
C HIS A 211 -7.50 20.88 3.70
N ILE A 212 -7.37 20.95 5.03
CA ILE A 212 -7.43 22.19 5.76
C ILE A 212 -6.25 23.10 5.38
N TYR A 213 -5.03 22.56 5.31
CA TYR A 213 -3.85 23.34 4.93
C TYR A 213 -3.94 23.89 3.50
N ILE A 214 -4.40 23.07 2.55
CA ILE A 214 -4.62 23.51 1.16
C ILE A 214 -5.69 24.62 1.12
N LEU A 215 -6.78 24.46 1.85
CA LEU A 215 -7.83 25.46 1.96
C LEU A 215 -7.27 26.80 2.49
N LEU A 216 -6.54 26.78 3.60
CA LEU A 216 -5.89 27.97 4.18
C LEU A 216 -4.95 28.66 3.19
N SER A 217 -4.04 27.89 2.60
CA SER A 217 -3.04 28.41 1.66
C SER A 217 -3.68 29.01 0.40
N ARG A 218 -4.76 28.43 -0.08
CA ARG A 218 -5.47 28.93 -1.27
C ARG A 218 -6.37 30.12 -0.93
N ALA A 219 -7.11 30.07 0.17
CA ALA A 219 -7.97 31.16 0.60
C ALA A 219 -7.18 32.44 0.92
N ARG A 220 -5.97 32.32 1.46
CA ARG A 220 -5.07 33.45 1.71
C ARG A 220 -4.62 34.16 0.42
N LYS A 221 -4.37 33.39 -0.63
CA LYS A 221 -3.78 33.91 -1.88
C LYS A 221 -4.80 34.27 -2.94
N TYR A 222 -5.95 33.63 -2.91
CA TYR A 222 -6.93 33.73 -3.99
C TYR A 222 -8.33 33.90 -3.42
N LYS A 223 -9.17 34.69 -4.11
CA LYS A 223 -10.61 34.68 -3.84
C LYS A 223 -11.13 33.33 -4.32
N LEU A 224 -11.34 32.42 -3.40
CA LEU A 224 -12.06 31.19 -3.70
C LEU A 224 -13.50 31.56 -4.03
N VAL A 225 -13.95 31.20 -5.20
CA VAL A 225 -15.35 31.34 -5.59
C VAL A 225 -16.08 30.15 -4.96
N ASP A 226 -17.14 30.41 -4.21
CA ASP A 226 -18.02 29.35 -3.72
C ASP A 226 -18.49 28.53 -4.93
N ALA A 227 -17.98 27.32 -5.05
CA ALA A 227 -18.37 26.41 -6.11
C ALA A 227 -19.81 25.90 -5.86
N SER A 228 -20.58 25.70 -6.91
CA SER A 228 -21.85 24.98 -6.81
C SER A 228 -21.56 23.56 -6.30
N ILE A 229 -22.25 23.16 -5.24
CA ILE A 229 -22.08 21.84 -4.65
C ILE A 229 -22.73 20.82 -5.58
N GLU A 230 -21.94 19.94 -6.16
CA GLU A 230 -22.44 18.80 -6.90
C GLU A 230 -23.12 17.83 -5.92
N ASN A 231 -24.36 17.40 -6.20
CA ASN A 231 -25.16 16.49 -5.36
C ASN A 231 -25.60 17.05 -3.98
N GLU A 232 -25.92 18.34 -3.90
CA GLU A 232 -26.38 19.00 -2.66
C GLU A 232 -27.51 18.25 -1.94
N LYS A 233 -28.43 17.63 -2.69
CA LYS A 233 -29.58 16.87 -2.11
C LYS A 233 -29.16 15.62 -1.37
N ASP A 234 -28.16 14.88 -1.90
CA ASP A 234 -27.67 13.65 -1.27
C ASP A 234 -26.85 14.01 -0.01
N LEU A 235 -26.06 15.07 -0.10
CA LEU A 235 -25.31 15.59 1.05
C LEU A 235 -26.23 16.10 2.16
N GLN A 236 -27.36 16.76 1.85
CA GLN A 236 -28.33 17.21 2.86
C GLN A 236 -28.89 16.06 3.68
N LYS A 237 -29.11 14.87 3.11
CA LYS A 237 -29.52 13.68 3.83
C LYS A 237 -28.42 13.19 4.77
N GLU A 238 -27.19 13.18 4.31
CA GLU A 238 -26.03 12.78 5.14
C GLU A 238 -25.80 13.77 6.32
N PHE A 239 -26.05 15.06 6.14
CA PHE A 239 -25.99 16.04 7.25
C PHE A 239 -27.03 15.76 8.33
N GLN A 240 -28.25 15.35 7.93
CA GLN A 240 -29.30 14.99 8.88
C GLN A 240 -28.93 13.73 9.68
N ASN A 241 -28.20 12.80 9.06
CA ASN A 241 -27.75 11.57 9.70
C ASN A 241 -26.53 11.80 10.61
N ASN A 242 -25.71 12.82 10.32
CA ASN A 242 -24.44 13.08 11.01
C ASN A 242 -24.32 14.57 11.43
N PRO A 243 -25.25 15.12 12.23
CA PRO A 243 -25.30 16.55 12.54
C PRO A 243 -24.09 17.02 13.36
N GLU A 244 -23.49 16.16 14.19
CA GLU A 244 -22.31 16.50 14.99
C GLU A 244 -21.09 16.72 14.10
N ILE A 245 -20.85 15.87 13.11
CA ILE A 245 -19.75 16.03 12.15
C ILE A 245 -19.93 17.32 11.36
N PHE A 246 -21.15 17.62 10.90
CA PHE A 246 -21.42 18.84 10.16
C PHE A 246 -21.20 20.11 11.01
N SER A 247 -21.63 20.08 12.27
CA SER A 247 -21.39 21.19 13.20
C SER A 247 -19.88 21.46 13.44
N VAL A 248 -19.09 20.39 13.55
CA VAL A 248 -17.62 20.50 13.63
C VAL A 248 -17.05 21.17 12.39
N CYS A 249 -17.47 20.75 11.19
CA CYS A 249 -17.02 21.37 9.94
C CYS A 249 -17.38 22.86 9.87
N GLN A 250 -18.57 23.24 10.28
CA GLN A 250 -18.99 24.66 10.37
C GLN A 250 -18.10 25.45 11.33
N THR A 251 -17.77 24.86 12.49
CA THR A 251 -16.86 25.47 13.46
C THR A 251 -15.47 25.69 12.88
N ILE A 252 -14.93 24.68 12.22
CA ILE A 252 -13.62 24.77 11.55
C ILE A 252 -13.60 25.88 10.50
N ILE A 253 -14.64 25.97 9.66
CA ILE A 253 -14.71 27.03 8.65
C ILE A 253 -14.86 28.42 9.28
N THR A 254 -15.57 28.53 10.39
CA THR A 254 -15.66 29.79 11.14
C THR A 254 -14.31 30.21 11.68
N ASN A 255 -13.55 29.30 12.31
CA ASN A 255 -12.20 29.56 12.79
C ASN A 255 -11.25 29.99 11.66
N ILE A 256 -11.33 29.33 10.50
CA ILE A 256 -10.51 29.67 9.33
C ILE A 256 -10.86 31.08 8.80
N ARG A 257 -12.15 31.43 8.72
CA ARG A 257 -12.57 32.77 8.29
C ARG A 257 -12.06 33.85 9.24
N GLU A 258 -12.17 33.65 10.54
CA GLU A 258 -11.66 34.56 11.55
C GLU A 258 -10.13 34.74 11.44
N TYR A 259 -9.40 33.62 11.33
CA TYR A 259 -7.95 33.62 11.16
C TYR A 259 -7.48 34.35 9.89
N LEU A 260 -8.20 34.20 8.78
CA LEU A 260 -7.88 34.86 7.52
C LEU A 260 -8.52 36.23 7.35
N HIS A 261 -9.27 36.74 8.35
CA HIS A 261 -10.05 37.97 8.31
C HIS A 261 -10.99 38.07 7.10
N LEU A 262 -11.69 36.96 6.78
CA LEU A 262 -12.65 36.88 5.69
C LEU A 262 -14.07 37.20 6.15
N GLY A 263 -14.91 37.69 5.22
CA GLY A 263 -16.32 37.98 5.49
C GLY A 263 -17.16 36.72 5.75
N GLU A 264 -18.28 36.87 6.48
CA GLU A 264 -19.16 35.77 6.90
C GLU A 264 -19.73 34.92 5.74
N ASN A 265 -19.82 35.48 4.57
CA ASN A 265 -20.38 34.80 3.38
C ASN A 265 -19.35 34.07 2.52
N THR A 266 -18.08 34.06 2.94
CA THR A 266 -17.01 33.35 2.22
C THR A 266 -16.85 31.91 2.72
N LEU A 267 -16.36 31.02 1.87
CA LEU A 267 -16.05 29.61 2.21
C LEU A 267 -17.25 28.79 2.72
N LYS A 268 -18.48 29.15 2.36
CA LYS A 268 -19.67 28.39 2.80
C LYS A 268 -19.68 26.96 2.27
N SER A 269 -19.31 26.77 1.02
CA SER A 269 -19.20 25.45 0.39
C SER A 269 -18.10 24.58 0.99
N GLU A 270 -17.12 25.17 1.65
CA GLU A 270 -15.99 24.43 2.21
C GLU A 270 -16.38 23.53 3.39
N ALA A 271 -17.40 23.92 4.18
CA ALA A 271 -17.95 23.07 5.23
C ALA A 271 -18.47 21.74 4.70
N TYR A 272 -19.03 21.72 3.51
CA TYR A 272 -19.53 20.53 2.82
C TYR A 272 -18.38 19.65 2.36
N TYR A 273 -17.33 20.19 1.79
CA TYR A 273 -16.14 19.43 1.39
C TYR A 273 -15.45 18.81 2.60
N LEU A 274 -15.27 19.55 3.71
CA LEU A 274 -14.70 19.01 4.94
C LEU A 274 -15.59 17.90 5.53
N PHE A 275 -16.91 18.06 5.44
CA PHE A 275 -17.85 17.05 5.88
C PHE A 275 -17.70 15.75 5.10
N GLU A 276 -17.63 15.79 3.75
CA GLU A 276 -17.42 14.61 2.92
C GLU A 276 -16.20 13.81 3.38
N TYR A 277 -15.09 14.48 3.72
CA TYR A 277 -13.90 13.82 4.22
C TYR A 277 -14.08 13.24 5.61
N LEU A 278 -14.64 13.98 6.55
CA LEU A 278 -14.82 13.50 7.92
C LEU A 278 -15.82 12.35 8.02
N VAL A 279 -16.95 12.44 7.30
CA VAL A 279 -17.99 11.38 7.34
C VAL A 279 -17.51 10.08 6.73
N THR A 280 -16.54 10.13 5.79
CA THR A 280 -15.91 8.96 5.18
C THR A 280 -14.61 8.53 5.86
N SER A 281 -14.22 9.23 6.92
CA SER A 281 -13.06 8.89 7.75
C SER A 281 -13.46 7.89 8.84
N ARG A 282 -12.49 7.09 9.28
CA ARG A 282 -12.64 6.23 10.43
C ARG A 282 -12.13 6.94 11.67
N PHE A 283 -12.90 6.91 12.74
CA PHE A 283 -12.47 7.36 14.06
C PHE A 283 -12.23 6.18 15.00
N ASN A 284 -11.20 6.26 15.80
CA ASN A 284 -11.02 5.35 16.93
C ASN A 284 -11.94 5.85 18.06
N SER A 285 -12.80 5.00 18.59
CA SER A 285 -13.69 5.29 19.72
C SER A 285 -14.89 6.20 19.44
N PHE A 286 -15.17 6.59 18.20
CA PHE A 286 -16.39 7.31 17.85
C PHE A 286 -17.28 6.43 16.95
N ASP A 287 -18.33 5.86 17.55
CA ASP A 287 -19.31 5.00 16.86
C ASP A 287 -20.48 5.80 16.26
N GLY A 288 -20.41 7.13 16.32
CA GLY A 288 -21.50 8.02 15.92
C GLY A 288 -21.65 8.25 14.42
N VAL A 289 -20.74 7.73 13.58
CA VAL A 289 -20.85 7.89 12.13
C VAL A 289 -21.85 6.89 11.58
N VAL A 290 -23.01 7.38 11.15
CA VAL A 290 -24.00 6.58 10.41
C VAL A 290 -23.61 6.59 8.94
N LEU A 291 -22.79 5.65 8.54
CA LEU A 291 -22.50 5.40 7.12
C LEU A 291 -23.49 4.36 6.57
N GLY A 292 -24.09 4.70 5.48
CA GLY A 292 -25.03 4.06 4.56
C GLY A 292 -25.27 2.56 4.69
N ASP A 293 -24.74 1.69 3.88
CA ASP A 293 -25.22 0.34 3.60
C ASP A 293 -24.39 -0.71 4.34
N GLY A 294 -24.73 -0.96 5.62
CA GLY A 294 -24.04 -1.97 6.43
C GLY A 294 -24.16 -3.39 5.85
N GLU A 295 -25.29 -3.72 5.21
CA GLU A 295 -25.50 -5.02 4.56
C GLU A 295 -24.58 -5.19 3.34
N LEU A 296 -24.42 -4.15 2.54
CA LEU A 296 -23.46 -4.15 1.42
C LEU A 296 -22.04 -4.31 1.92
N SER A 297 -21.67 -3.61 3.01
CA SER A 297 -20.33 -3.73 3.62
C SER A 297 -20.05 -5.14 4.08
N ASP A 298 -21.02 -5.83 4.68
CA ASP A 298 -20.88 -7.21 5.12
C ASP A 298 -20.63 -8.14 3.93
N LYS A 299 -21.45 -8.04 2.88
CA LYS A 299 -21.29 -8.83 1.64
C LYS A 299 -19.94 -8.59 0.96
N VAL A 300 -19.52 -7.34 0.86
CA VAL A 300 -18.21 -6.98 0.26
C VAL A 300 -17.07 -7.51 1.12
N THR A 301 -17.19 -7.47 2.45
CA THR A 301 -16.19 -8.01 3.37
C THR A 301 -16.03 -9.53 3.17
N ASP A 302 -17.15 -10.25 3.17
CA ASP A 302 -17.13 -11.70 2.98
C ASP A 302 -16.53 -12.09 1.62
N GLN A 303 -16.86 -11.36 0.57
CA GLN A 303 -16.34 -11.58 -0.76
C GLN A 303 -14.83 -11.31 -0.84
N PHE A 304 -14.32 -10.22 -0.23
CA PHE A 304 -12.88 -9.97 -0.14
C PHE A 304 -12.15 -11.12 0.54
N VAL A 305 -12.65 -11.56 1.70
CA VAL A 305 -12.03 -12.66 2.46
C VAL A 305 -12.03 -13.95 1.62
N ALA A 306 -13.14 -14.28 0.95
CA ALA A 306 -13.25 -15.47 0.12
C ALA A 306 -12.25 -15.43 -1.07
N LEU A 307 -12.25 -14.36 -1.85
CA LEU A 307 -11.41 -14.23 -3.05
C LEU A 307 -9.92 -14.21 -2.70
N VAL A 308 -9.52 -13.48 -1.66
CA VAL A 308 -8.11 -13.41 -1.24
C VAL A 308 -7.66 -14.75 -0.63
N SER A 309 -8.54 -15.45 0.11
CA SER A 309 -8.26 -16.80 0.62
C SER A 309 -8.00 -17.79 -0.51
N GLU A 310 -8.84 -17.79 -1.53
CA GLU A 310 -8.69 -18.66 -2.71
C GLU A 310 -7.36 -18.37 -3.43
N LYS A 311 -7.08 -17.10 -3.73
CA LYS A 311 -5.86 -16.68 -4.45
C LYS A 311 -4.57 -17.00 -3.72
N LEU A 312 -4.56 -16.88 -2.40
CA LEU A 312 -3.40 -17.17 -1.56
C LEU A 312 -3.32 -18.66 -1.15
N ASN A 313 -4.34 -19.45 -1.44
CA ASN A 313 -4.53 -20.80 -0.89
C ASN A 313 -4.31 -20.81 0.64
N PHE A 314 -4.98 -19.87 1.33
CA PHE A 314 -4.82 -19.63 2.76
C PHE A 314 -6.17 -19.32 3.41
N ILE A 315 -6.47 -19.99 4.52
CA ILE A 315 -7.71 -19.77 5.28
C ILE A 315 -7.42 -18.73 6.36
N PHE A 316 -8.10 -17.58 6.26
CA PHE A 316 -8.03 -16.54 7.27
C PHE A 316 -8.95 -16.86 8.44
N ASP A 317 -8.52 -16.47 9.64
CA ASP A 317 -9.35 -16.52 10.85
C ASP A 317 -10.55 -15.57 10.73
N ASP A 318 -11.71 -15.95 11.33
CA ASP A 318 -12.92 -15.15 11.22
C ASP A 318 -12.82 -13.75 11.82
N SER A 319 -11.85 -13.51 12.71
CA SER A 319 -11.58 -12.18 13.29
C SER A 319 -11.19 -11.13 12.23
N ILE A 320 -10.64 -11.55 11.09
CA ILE A 320 -10.32 -10.62 9.99
C ILE A 320 -11.57 -9.86 9.51
N ARG A 321 -12.74 -10.50 9.52
CA ARG A 321 -13.99 -9.86 9.07
C ARG A 321 -14.34 -8.64 9.94
N ALA A 322 -14.21 -8.79 11.24
CA ALA A 322 -14.47 -7.70 12.18
C ALA A 322 -13.46 -6.54 11.99
N ASP A 323 -12.18 -6.87 11.80
CA ASP A 323 -11.12 -5.88 11.61
C ASP A 323 -11.28 -5.07 10.31
N ILE A 324 -11.63 -5.73 9.21
CA ILE A 324 -11.67 -5.09 7.88
C ILE A 324 -13.01 -4.41 7.59
N ARG A 325 -14.11 -4.86 8.21
CA ARG A 325 -15.49 -4.40 7.94
C ARG A 325 -15.63 -2.88 8.01
N SER A 326 -15.12 -2.28 9.08
CA SER A 326 -15.22 -0.82 9.29
C SER A 326 -14.44 -0.03 8.20
N HIS A 327 -13.32 -0.58 7.73
CA HIS A 327 -12.56 0.03 6.63
C HIS A 327 -13.31 -0.08 5.30
N ILE A 328 -13.90 -1.23 5.01
CA ILE A 328 -14.71 -1.46 3.80
C ILE A 328 -15.93 -0.54 3.77
N LEU A 329 -16.61 -0.36 4.89
CA LEU A 329 -17.76 0.56 4.99
C LEU A 329 -17.34 2.00 4.62
N ALA A 330 -16.25 2.48 5.19
CA ALA A 330 -15.69 3.80 4.88
C ALA A 330 -15.23 3.89 3.42
N MET A 331 -14.58 2.85 2.88
CA MET A 331 -14.16 2.77 1.47
C MET A 331 -15.38 2.87 0.52
N ILE A 332 -16.44 2.10 0.76
CA ILE A 332 -17.66 2.13 -0.08
C ILE A 332 -18.23 3.55 -0.12
N SER A 333 -18.27 4.24 1.03
CA SER A 333 -18.74 5.62 1.10
C SER A 333 -17.85 6.57 0.31
N ARG A 334 -16.52 6.45 0.41
CA ARG A 334 -15.58 7.24 -0.39
C ARG A 334 -15.76 7.00 -1.90
N LEU A 335 -15.90 5.74 -2.30
CA LEU A 335 -16.13 5.40 -3.71
C LEU A 335 -17.42 6.04 -4.25
N LYS A 336 -18.52 5.97 -3.49
CA LYS A 336 -19.80 6.59 -3.88
C LYS A 336 -19.74 8.12 -3.96
N MET A 337 -18.95 8.76 -3.09
CA MET A 337 -18.72 10.21 -3.07
C MET A 337 -17.56 10.66 -3.98
N ASN A 338 -16.93 9.74 -4.70
CA ASN A 338 -15.76 9.99 -5.54
C ASN A 338 -14.64 10.73 -4.79
N ILE A 339 -14.33 10.23 -3.57
CA ILE A 339 -13.25 10.74 -2.72
C ILE A 339 -12.05 9.82 -2.86
N SER A 340 -10.89 10.39 -3.18
CA SER A 340 -9.61 9.68 -3.24
C SER A 340 -8.88 9.75 -1.91
N LEU A 341 -8.36 8.62 -1.45
CA LEU A 341 -7.53 8.52 -0.25
C LEU A 341 -6.15 7.96 -0.64
N PRO A 342 -5.13 8.82 -0.82
CA PRO A 342 -3.79 8.39 -1.17
C PRO A 342 -3.14 7.51 -0.10
N ASN A 343 -2.36 6.51 -0.51
CA ASN A 343 -1.66 5.59 0.38
C ASN A 343 -0.13 5.77 0.25
N ALA A 344 0.47 6.48 1.20
CA ALA A 344 1.93 6.71 1.21
C ALA A 344 2.74 5.40 1.31
N LEU A 345 2.16 4.33 1.85
CA LEU A 345 2.79 3.03 1.99
C LEU A 345 2.63 2.12 0.75
N LEU A 346 1.88 2.54 -0.28
CA LEU A 346 1.52 1.68 -1.41
C LEU A 346 2.73 1.04 -2.09
N ASN A 347 3.79 1.80 -2.32
CA ASN A 347 5.01 1.28 -2.95
C ASN A 347 5.70 0.24 -2.07
N SER A 348 5.80 0.49 -0.76
CA SER A 348 6.37 -0.46 0.20
C SER A 348 5.53 -1.73 0.29
N ILE A 349 4.19 -1.61 0.32
CA ILE A 349 3.27 -2.75 0.33
C ILE A 349 3.47 -3.62 -0.92
N LYS A 350 3.56 -2.99 -2.10
CA LYS A 350 3.80 -3.69 -3.37
C LYS A 350 5.14 -4.42 -3.39
N LEU A 351 6.17 -3.88 -2.74
CA LEU A 351 7.51 -4.45 -2.68
C LEU A 351 7.62 -5.57 -1.66
N GLU A 352 7.11 -5.35 -0.45
CA GLU A 352 7.27 -6.30 0.66
C GLU A 352 6.26 -7.44 0.62
N TYR A 353 5.05 -7.17 0.12
CA TYR A 353 3.94 -8.12 0.11
C TYR A 353 3.32 -8.31 -1.29
N PRO A 354 4.12 -8.53 -2.35
CA PRO A 354 3.64 -8.52 -3.73
C PRO A 354 2.52 -9.54 -4.00
N LYS A 355 2.59 -10.74 -3.38
CA LYS A 355 1.59 -11.79 -3.54
C LYS A 355 0.24 -11.42 -2.91
N VAL A 356 0.29 -10.88 -1.68
CA VAL A 356 -0.94 -10.47 -0.97
C VAL A 356 -1.56 -9.26 -1.67
N PHE A 357 -0.74 -8.30 -2.09
CA PHE A 357 -1.22 -7.14 -2.84
C PHE A 357 -1.85 -7.54 -4.18
N ALA A 358 -1.23 -8.43 -4.95
CA ALA A 358 -1.78 -8.90 -6.22
C ALA A 358 -3.15 -9.59 -6.02
N ALA A 359 -3.26 -10.47 -5.01
CA ALA A 359 -4.53 -11.13 -4.67
C ALA A 359 -5.61 -10.11 -4.26
N THR A 360 -5.26 -9.13 -3.43
CA THR A 360 -6.19 -8.09 -3.00
C THR A 360 -6.63 -7.20 -4.17
N ARG A 361 -5.72 -6.84 -5.07
CA ARG A 361 -6.03 -6.03 -6.26
C ARG A 361 -6.95 -6.77 -7.23
N GLU A 362 -6.71 -8.06 -7.47
CA GLU A 362 -7.58 -8.88 -8.30
C GLU A 362 -8.98 -9.01 -7.67
N ALA A 363 -9.06 -9.26 -6.36
CA ALA A 363 -10.32 -9.27 -5.62
C ALA A 363 -11.05 -7.92 -5.73
N SER A 364 -10.34 -6.80 -5.64
CA SER A 364 -10.90 -5.45 -5.78
C SER A 364 -11.58 -5.23 -7.15
N ALA A 365 -10.98 -5.74 -8.22
CA ALA A 365 -11.57 -5.64 -9.56
C ALA A 365 -12.87 -6.44 -9.67
N VAL A 366 -12.89 -7.68 -9.17
CA VAL A 366 -14.08 -8.55 -9.16
C VAL A 366 -15.21 -7.91 -8.34
N ILE A 367 -14.88 -7.38 -7.16
CA ILE A 367 -15.85 -6.75 -6.26
C ILE A 367 -16.45 -5.48 -6.88
N SER A 368 -15.62 -4.66 -7.54
CA SER A 368 -16.13 -3.46 -8.23
C SER A 368 -17.17 -3.83 -9.29
N GLU A 369 -16.95 -4.90 -10.05
CA GLU A 369 -17.89 -5.37 -11.06
C GLU A 369 -19.15 -6.01 -10.45
N GLU A 370 -18.98 -6.93 -9.50
CA GLU A 370 -20.06 -7.71 -8.89
C GLU A 370 -21.06 -6.82 -8.12
N PHE A 371 -20.55 -5.84 -7.37
CA PHE A 371 -21.40 -4.95 -6.56
C PHE A 371 -21.69 -3.60 -7.25
N SER A 372 -21.36 -3.45 -8.53
CA SER A 372 -21.54 -2.20 -9.29
C SER A 372 -20.98 -0.97 -8.56
N LEU A 373 -19.83 -1.14 -7.92
CA LEU A 373 -19.09 -0.06 -7.26
C LEU A 373 -18.13 0.60 -8.27
N PRO A 374 -17.81 1.89 -8.07
CA PRO A 374 -16.69 2.50 -8.78
C PRO A 374 -15.41 1.69 -8.59
N GLN A 375 -14.49 1.79 -9.56
CA GLN A 375 -13.24 1.03 -9.51
C GLN A 375 -12.45 1.31 -8.21
N ILE A 376 -12.17 0.26 -7.45
CA ILE A 376 -11.32 0.34 -6.26
C ILE A 376 -9.89 0.61 -6.71
N SER A 377 -9.32 1.71 -6.25
CA SER A 377 -7.96 2.11 -6.61
C SER A 377 -6.89 1.22 -5.99
N ASP A 378 -5.65 1.28 -6.50
CA ASP A 378 -4.51 0.61 -5.90
C ASP A 378 -4.23 1.11 -4.46
N ASP A 379 -4.53 2.38 -4.16
CA ASP A 379 -4.39 2.97 -2.83
C ASP A 379 -5.34 2.29 -1.83
N GLU A 380 -6.62 2.18 -2.16
CA GLU A 380 -7.62 1.50 -1.33
C GLU A 380 -7.31 -0.01 -1.21
N ALA A 381 -6.95 -0.67 -2.30
CA ALA A 381 -6.50 -2.07 -2.27
C ALA A 381 -5.27 -2.25 -1.37
N GLY A 382 -4.36 -1.27 -1.33
CA GLY A 382 -3.20 -1.26 -0.44
C GLY A 382 -3.58 -1.21 1.04
N PHE A 383 -4.54 -0.37 1.42
CA PHE A 383 -5.04 -0.35 2.81
C PHE A 383 -5.69 -1.67 3.21
N ILE A 384 -6.52 -2.24 2.33
CA ILE A 384 -7.16 -3.55 2.57
C ILE A 384 -6.10 -4.66 2.66
N CYS A 385 -5.08 -4.62 1.80
CA CYS A 385 -3.97 -5.57 1.80
C CYS A 385 -3.28 -5.67 3.16
N LEU A 386 -3.09 -4.56 3.89
CA LEU A 386 -2.45 -4.57 5.20
C LEU A 386 -3.20 -5.41 6.23
N TYR A 387 -4.54 -5.45 6.17
CA TYR A 387 -5.31 -6.35 7.02
C TYR A 387 -5.00 -7.82 6.70
N PHE A 388 -4.98 -8.19 5.44
CA PHE A 388 -4.62 -9.55 5.04
C PHE A 388 -3.16 -9.88 5.39
N VAL A 389 -2.23 -8.94 5.23
CA VAL A 389 -0.82 -9.10 5.63
C VAL A 389 -0.69 -9.40 7.11
N LYS A 390 -1.39 -8.67 7.99
CA LYS A 390 -1.39 -8.90 9.44
C LYS A 390 -1.62 -10.38 9.78
N TYR A 391 -2.66 -10.98 9.22
CA TYR A 391 -3.02 -12.37 9.49
C TYR A 391 -2.11 -13.37 8.75
N TYR A 392 -1.75 -13.06 7.51
CA TYR A 392 -0.91 -13.94 6.68
C TYR A 392 0.51 -14.07 7.21
N VAL A 393 1.09 -12.99 7.73
CA VAL A 393 2.44 -13.00 8.33
C VAL A 393 2.40 -13.68 9.70
N ALA A 394 1.43 -13.32 10.55
CA ALA A 394 1.28 -13.94 11.87
C ALA A 394 1.13 -15.47 11.80
N ALA A 395 0.37 -15.96 10.80
CA ALA A 395 0.24 -17.39 10.59
C ALA A 395 1.53 -18.05 10.10
N ARG A 396 2.40 -17.32 9.38
CA ARG A 396 3.71 -17.81 8.93
C ARG A 396 4.72 -17.85 10.07
N GLU A 397 4.71 -16.88 10.96
CA GLU A 397 5.57 -16.86 12.15
C GLU A 397 5.20 -17.97 13.14
N ASN A 398 3.93 -18.38 13.17
CA ASN A 398 3.42 -19.47 13.99
C ASN A 398 3.51 -20.87 13.33
N ARG A 399 4.20 -21.01 12.20
CA ARG A 399 4.38 -22.34 11.58
C ARG A 399 5.21 -23.23 12.48
N VAL A 400 4.80 -24.51 12.51
CA VAL A 400 5.50 -25.55 13.25
C VAL A 400 6.68 -26.05 12.42
N LYS A 401 7.89 -25.78 12.86
CA LYS A 401 9.13 -26.22 12.20
C LYS A 401 9.29 -27.72 12.30
N THR A 402 9.16 -28.39 11.16
CA THR A 402 9.01 -29.84 11.06
C THR A 402 10.11 -30.45 10.21
N TYR A 403 10.68 -31.56 10.69
CA TYR A 403 11.53 -32.44 9.89
C TYR A 403 10.76 -33.68 9.46
N VAL A 404 10.98 -34.13 8.20
CA VAL A 404 10.41 -35.35 7.67
C VAL A 404 11.47 -36.44 7.64
N ILE A 405 11.22 -37.56 8.32
CA ILE A 405 12.11 -38.69 8.46
C ILE A 405 11.62 -39.88 7.63
N CYS A 406 12.47 -40.37 6.71
CA CYS A 406 12.16 -41.53 5.85
C CYS A 406 13.34 -42.50 5.78
N THR A 407 13.06 -43.79 5.55
CA THR A 407 14.12 -44.84 5.41
C THR A 407 14.96 -44.68 4.14
N THR A 408 14.40 -44.17 3.06
CA THR A 408 15.01 -44.16 1.71
C THR A 408 15.60 -42.80 1.29
N GLY A 409 15.51 -41.78 2.13
CA GLY A 409 16.22 -40.49 2.03
C GLY A 409 15.78 -39.53 0.93
N ILE A 410 15.38 -39.90 -0.29
CA ILE A 410 15.22 -38.93 -1.36
C ILE A 410 13.90 -39.03 -2.15
N GLY A 411 13.42 -40.23 -2.47
CA GLY A 411 12.27 -40.35 -3.40
C GLY A 411 10.90 -40.21 -2.70
N THR A 412 10.66 -40.93 -1.63
CA THR A 412 9.39 -40.92 -0.88
C THR A 412 9.24 -39.69 0.00
N SER A 413 10.35 -39.17 0.54
CA SER A 413 10.34 -37.95 1.36
C SER A 413 9.88 -36.71 0.59
N GLY A 414 10.21 -36.57 -0.70
CA GLY A 414 9.76 -35.46 -1.55
C GLY A 414 8.24 -35.49 -1.77
N ILE A 415 7.67 -36.67 -2.02
CA ILE A 415 6.21 -36.82 -2.21
C ILE A 415 5.45 -36.49 -0.93
N ILE A 416 5.92 -37.02 0.20
CA ILE A 416 5.30 -36.78 1.51
C ILE A 416 5.39 -35.29 1.88
N SER A 417 6.57 -34.69 1.72
CA SER A 417 6.77 -33.26 1.99
C SER A 417 5.84 -32.38 1.16
N THR A 418 5.67 -32.71 -0.12
CA THR A 418 4.74 -31.96 -0.99
C THR A 418 3.30 -32.12 -0.52
N LYS A 419 2.87 -33.33 -0.15
CA LYS A 419 1.53 -33.57 0.38
C LYS A 419 1.29 -32.86 1.70
N ILE A 420 2.24 -32.92 2.62
CA ILE A 420 2.14 -32.22 3.91
C ILE A 420 2.04 -30.70 3.71
N LYS A 421 2.89 -30.11 2.86
CA LYS A 421 2.84 -28.68 2.55
C LYS A 421 1.49 -28.24 1.99
N ASN A 422 0.87 -29.09 1.16
CA ASN A 422 -0.43 -28.77 0.54
C ASN A 422 -1.61 -28.99 1.51
N ALA A 423 -1.53 -29.99 2.38
CA ALA A 423 -2.61 -30.37 3.28
C ALA A 423 -2.58 -29.60 4.62
N ILE A 424 -1.39 -29.17 5.07
CA ILE A 424 -1.19 -28.51 6.38
C ILE A 424 -0.28 -27.29 6.21
N PRO A 425 -0.84 -26.14 5.81
CA PRO A 425 -0.08 -24.90 5.59
C PRO A 425 0.64 -24.37 6.83
N GLU A 426 0.20 -24.78 8.01
CA GLU A 426 0.74 -24.44 9.33
C GLU A 426 2.08 -25.10 9.61
N ILE A 427 2.54 -26.03 8.76
CA ILE A 427 3.85 -26.69 8.87
C ILE A 427 4.88 -25.97 7.99
N GLU A 428 6.05 -25.72 8.55
CA GLU A 428 7.28 -25.36 7.84
C GLU A 428 8.20 -26.57 7.79
N ILE A 429 8.34 -27.23 6.63
CA ILE A 429 9.29 -28.31 6.49
C ILE A 429 10.69 -27.72 6.34
N VAL A 430 11.47 -27.77 7.41
CA VAL A 430 12.85 -27.23 7.49
C VAL A 430 13.89 -28.19 6.92
N GLY A 431 13.55 -29.48 6.78
CA GLY A 431 14.46 -30.46 6.19
C GLY A 431 13.87 -31.86 6.10
N MET A 432 14.63 -32.73 5.43
CA MET A 432 14.34 -34.16 5.29
C MET A 432 15.60 -34.96 5.64
N ALA A 433 15.43 -36.07 6.33
CA ALA A 433 16.56 -36.88 6.78
C ALA A 433 16.27 -38.37 6.81
N SER A 434 17.32 -39.16 6.92
CA SER A 434 17.21 -40.59 7.21
C SER A 434 17.15 -40.83 8.72
N THR A 435 16.70 -42.03 9.10
CA THR A 435 16.68 -42.44 10.50
C THR A 435 18.08 -42.46 11.16
N PHE A 436 19.15 -42.49 10.36
CA PHE A 436 20.53 -42.50 10.83
C PHE A 436 21.07 -41.12 11.19
N ASP A 437 20.41 -40.06 10.72
CA ASP A 437 20.88 -38.67 10.86
C ASP A 437 20.16 -37.89 11.98
N ILE A 438 19.21 -38.53 12.70
CA ILE A 438 18.31 -37.86 13.65
C ILE A 438 19.10 -37.18 14.77
N GLU A 439 20.05 -37.85 15.40
CA GLU A 439 20.85 -37.28 16.50
C GLU A 439 21.64 -36.06 16.06
N LYS A 440 22.27 -36.11 14.87
CA LYS A 440 23.00 -34.98 14.30
C LYS A 440 22.11 -33.77 13.98
N ILE A 441 20.88 -34.05 13.60
CA ILE A 441 19.92 -33.00 13.24
C ILE A 441 19.39 -32.30 14.47
N LEU A 442 19.06 -33.06 15.51
CA LEU A 442 18.62 -32.52 16.80
C LEU A 442 19.71 -31.69 17.48
N ASP A 443 20.98 -32.15 17.41
CA ASP A 443 22.13 -31.42 17.95
C ASP A 443 22.47 -30.14 17.16
N SER A 444 22.28 -30.17 15.85
CA SER A 444 22.62 -29.04 14.95
C SER A 444 21.52 -28.02 14.74
N SER A 445 20.26 -28.34 15.05
CA SER A 445 19.08 -27.53 14.73
C SER A 445 18.26 -27.25 16.00
N SER A 446 18.56 -26.15 16.67
CA SER A 446 17.94 -25.75 17.95
C SER A 446 16.46 -25.34 17.89
N ASN A 447 15.77 -25.54 16.76
CA ASN A 447 14.44 -24.98 16.54
C ASN A 447 13.45 -25.94 15.85
N ILE A 448 13.67 -27.28 15.98
CA ILE A 448 12.71 -28.27 15.46
C ILE A 448 11.61 -28.46 16.49
N GLU A 449 10.34 -28.44 16.06
CA GLU A 449 9.17 -28.50 16.94
C GLU A 449 8.31 -29.74 16.70
N LEU A 450 8.50 -30.42 15.56
CA LEU A 450 7.80 -31.64 15.20
C LEU A 450 8.66 -32.50 14.28
N LEU A 451 8.65 -33.80 14.53
CA LEU A 451 9.18 -34.81 13.61
C LEU A 451 8.02 -35.60 13.01
N ILE A 452 7.96 -35.70 11.68
CA ILE A 452 7.04 -36.60 10.98
C ILE A 452 7.86 -37.73 10.39
N SER A 453 7.58 -38.95 10.80
CA SER A 453 8.35 -40.14 10.40
C SER A 453 7.48 -41.19 9.72
N THR A 454 7.99 -41.79 8.64
CA THR A 454 7.34 -42.93 7.99
C THR A 454 7.65 -44.28 8.65
N VAL A 455 8.50 -44.29 9.63
CA VAL A 455 8.94 -45.50 10.35
C VAL A 455 9.04 -45.21 11.84
N PRO A 456 8.91 -46.23 12.71
CA PRO A 456 9.14 -46.10 14.13
C PRO A 456 10.57 -45.60 14.39
N LEU A 457 10.72 -44.56 15.22
CA LEU A 457 12.05 -44.11 15.69
C LEU A 457 12.50 -44.95 16.88
N LYS A 458 13.77 -45.31 16.89
CA LYS A 458 14.37 -46.16 17.94
C LYS A 458 14.95 -45.32 19.08
N SER A 459 15.18 -44.03 18.87
CA SER A 459 15.76 -43.11 19.87
C SER A 459 14.64 -42.34 20.56
N GLU A 460 14.74 -42.16 21.87
CA GLU A 460 13.93 -41.20 22.61
C GLU A 460 14.37 -39.80 22.18
N VAL A 461 13.43 -38.99 21.73
CA VAL A 461 13.65 -37.60 21.30
C VAL A 461 12.73 -36.68 22.09
N ASP A 462 13.24 -35.53 22.49
CA ASP A 462 12.48 -34.52 23.27
C ASP A 462 11.46 -33.75 22.45
N VAL A 463 11.38 -34.02 21.13
CA VAL A 463 10.47 -33.36 20.19
C VAL A 463 9.31 -34.29 19.88
N PRO A 464 8.05 -33.78 19.80
CA PRO A 464 6.91 -34.58 19.37
C PRO A 464 7.14 -35.29 18.02
N VAL A 465 6.80 -36.58 17.98
CA VAL A 465 6.96 -37.43 16.80
C VAL A 465 5.61 -37.96 16.37
N GLU A 466 5.25 -37.73 15.11
CA GLU A 466 4.07 -38.34 14.49
C GLU A 466 4.50 -39.34 13.42
N GLN A 467 4.01 -40.58 13.57
CA GLN A 467 4.23 -41.60 12.56
C GLN A 467 3.13 -41.60 11.55
N VAL A 468 3.51 -41.47 10.27
CA VAL A 468 2.58 -41.40 9.13
C VAL A 468 2.86 -42.52 8.12
N SER A 469 1.88 -42.83 7.28
CA SER A 469 2.10 -43.77 6.18
C SER A 469 2.97 -43.12 5.08
N ALA A 470 3.67 -43.97 4.31
CA ALA A 470 4.52 -43.50 3.19
C ALA A 470 3.75 -42.73 2.11
N PHE A 471 2.41 -42.82 2.08
CA PHE A 471 1.56 -42.14 1.11
C PHE A 471 0.79 -40.95 1.70
N PHE A 472 0.96 -40.64 2.98
CA PHE A 472 0.28 -39.56 3.69
C PHE A 472 -1.23 -39.54 3.39
N THR A 473 -1.99 -40.32 4.13
CA THR A 473 -3.44 -40.48 3.96
C THR A 473 -4.23 -39.39 4.70
N GLU A 474 -5.53 -39.28 4.44
CA GLU A 474 -6.43 -38.36 5.16
C GLU A 474 -6.41 -38.61 6.70
N LYS A 475 -6.22 -39.85 7.13
CA LYS A 475 -6.08 -40.19 8.56
C LYS A 475 -4.79 -39.61 9.14
N ASP A 476 -3.70 -39.72 8.41
CA ASP A 476 -2.40 -39.15 8.80
C ASP A 476 -2.51 -37.60 8.90
N GLU A 477 -3.19 -36.99 7.93
CA GLU A 477 -3.44 -35.54 7.90
C GLU A 477 -4.18 -35.08 9.17
N GLN A 478 -5.27 -35.76 9.54
CA GLN A 478 -6.04 -35.42 10.73
C GLN A 478 -5.24 -35.59 12.04
N GLN A 479 -4.38 -36.59 12.12
CA GLN A 479 -3.51 -36.82 13.26
C GLN A 479 -2.47 -35.69 13.39
N VAL A 480 -1.76 -35.41 12.30
CA VAL A 480 -0.74 -34.36 12.27
C VAL A 480 -1.33 -32.97 12.57
N LYS A 481 -2.51 -32.64 12.00
CA LYS A 481 -3.23 -31.38 12.31
C LYS A 481 -3.50 -31.20 13.81
N LYS A 482 -3.90 -32.27 14.53
CA LYS A 482 -4.12 -32.18 15.98
C LYS A 482 -2.85 -31.86 16.75
N VAL A 483 -1.73 -32.45 16.36
CA VAL A 483 -0.42 -32.18 17.01
C VAL A 483 0.06 -30.77 16.72
N VAL A 484 -0.06 -30.32 15.47
CA VAL A 484 0.27 -28.96 15.06
C VAL A 484 -0.53 -27.93 15.87
N GLN A 485 -1.85 -28.13 16.01
CA GLN A 485 -2.70 -27.26 16.84
C GLN A 485 -2.27 -27.22 18.29
N ARG A 486 -1.88 -28.38 18.88
CA ARG A 486 -1.37 -28.44 20.25
C ARG A 486 -0.10 -27.61 20.39
N ILE A 487 0.89 -27.82 19.51
CA ILE A 487 2.17 -27.08 19.53
C ILE A 487 1.92 -25.57 19.36
N GLN A 488 1.02 -25.16 18.47
CA GLN A 488 0.68 -23.74 18.29
C GLN A 488 -0.01 -23.12 19.50
N ASN A 489 -0.82 -23.90 20.22
CA ASN A 489 -1.50 -23.42 21.44
C ASN A 489 -0.51 -23.31 22.63
N GLU A 490 0.53 -24.12 22.66
CA GLU A 490 1.60 -24.04 23.67
C GLU A 490 2.56 -22.85 23.45
N LYS A 491 2.56 -22.25 22.24
CA LYS A 491 3.31 -21.04 21.89
C LYS A 491 2.59 -19.72 22.22
N LYS A 492 1.26 -19.77 22.47
CA LYS A 492 0.45 -18.62 22.85
C LYS A 492 0.48 -18.40 24.36
#